data_31ac6731502869fb50470a06a9a1ff25
#
_entry.id   31ac6731502869fb50470a06a9a1ff25
#
_cell.length_a   1.000
_cell.length_b   1.000
_cell.length_c   1.000
_cell.angle_alpha   90.00
_cell.angle_beta   90.00
_cell.angle_gamma   90.00
#
_symmetry.space_group_name_H-M   'P 1'
#
loop_
_entity.id
_entity.type
_entity.pdbx_description
1 polymer ?
#
loop_
_entity_poly.entity_id
_entity_poly.type
_entity_poly.pdbx_seq_one_letter_code
_entity_poly.pdbx_strand_id
1 'polypeptide(L)'
;MEKSKKMAALILAAMLAVSSSAAMAVTVSAEEDTAVAYSSSDTESWSEYDYQILDDGTIEIIYYYGCDEVIIIPSEIDGRKVTGIKGFNLSNKENIKSITIPDGVTSIGDSAFSGCRSLTDITIPDSVTSIGCEAFYNCSSLTNITIPDGVTSIEYGTFYDCSSLTNITIPDSVTSIECEAFYNCSSLTNITIPDGVTSIESETFYNCQSLSNIDISNSLISIGMDAFAHCKNLKNIKIPDSVTTIELGAFNDTLWYNNQPDGLLYAGKVLYLYKGEMPENTKITLKNDTSGIADNAFSYCTNLTNIKIPDSVTIIGAWAFFSCPNLTAIEIPSSVIGIGVYALLGCGNLTIYGNIGSYAESYANTNVIPFVDINKKITTLTSKVDNISVNGTFDNGVILNVEKATVENAVKAYNITLKDENGNTIQPNGTITVSIPSDKANCKVYLIKEDGTKVDMNATYNNGNYEFTTDHLSIYALIADTSEPSNEPSNGPSNGPSNEQSSTISDSSKSNSDTNNTDSNKTTSETGKNGVETGDSNNLFAMAAMLTGAITAISTIIFKKKRT
;
A
#
# COMPACT_ATOMS: atom_id res chain seq x y z
N MET A 1 -23.09 19.69 -6.11
CA MET A 1 -23.90 18.49 -5.80
C MET A 1 -23.63 17.33 -6.76
N GLU A 2 -23.46 17.56 -8.05
CA GLU A 2 -23.23 16.47 -9.03
C GLU A 2 -21.80 15.90 -9.01
N LYS A 3 -20.78 16.72 -8.70
CA LYS A 3 -19.40 16.27 -8.49
C LYS A 3 -19.23 15.41 -7.23
N SER A 4 -20.00 15.69 -6.19
CA SER A 4 -19.98 14.93 -4.93
C SER A 4 -20.64 13.55 -5.08
N LYS A 5 -21.67 13.43 -5.93
CA LYS A 5 -22.31 12.14 -6.24
C LYS A 5 -21.43 11.25 -7.13
N LYS A 6 -20.66 11.83 -8.05
CA LYS A 6 -19.70 11.07 -8.87
C LYS A 6 -18.50 10.60 -8.04
N MET A 7 -18.07 11.38 -7.07
CA MET A 7 -17.00 11.01 -6.15
C MET A 7 -17.45 9.91 -5.18
N ALA A 8 -18.67 9.97 -4.67
CA ALA A 8 -19.25 8.89 -3.85
C ALA A 8 -19.44 7.57 -4.62
N ALA A 9 -19.82 7.64 -5.89
CA ALA A 9 -19.94 6.46 -6.76
C ALA A 9 -18.57 5.84 -7.12
N LEU A 10 -17.53 6.67 -7.28
CA LEU A 10 -16.15 6.18 -7.50
C LEU A 10 -15.57 5.53 -6.24
N ILE A 11 -15.87 6.07 -5.05
CA ILE A 11 -15.45 5.52 -3.76
C ILE A 11 -16.14 4.17 -3.52
N LEU A 12 -17.42 4.05 -3.87
CA LEU A 12 -18.17 2.78 -3.75
C LEU A 12 -17.65 1.72 -4.73
N ALA A 13 -17.25 2.11 -5.95
CA ALA A 13 -16.65 1.21 -6.92
C ALA A 13 -15.23 0.77 -6.52
N ALA A 14 -14.46 1.64 -5.87
CA ALA A 14 -13.14 1.31 -5.34
C ALA A 14 -13.22 0.39 -4.12
N MET A 15 -14.26 0.52 -3.27
CA MET A 15 -14.49 -0.37 -2.13
C MET A 15 -14.90 -1.79 -2.55
N LEU A 16 -15.51 -1.95 -3.73
CA LEU A 16 -15.86 -3.27 -4.30
C LEU A 16 -14.69 -3.95 -5.03
N ALA A 17 -13.61 -3.21 -5.33
CA ALA A 17 -12.45 -3.74 -6.05
C ALA A 17 -11.34 -4.27 -5.14
N VAL A 18 -11.42 -4.07 -3.82
CA VAL A 18 -10.35 -4.40 -2.87
C VAL A 18 -10.61 -5.68 -2.07
N SER A 19 -11.80 -6.29 -2.22
CA SER A 19 -12.11 -7.59 -1.60
C SER A 19 -11.98 -8.77 -2.56
N SER A 20 -11.18 -8.66 -3.61
CA SER A 20 -11.01 -9.76 -4.56
C SER A 20 -9.59 -9.94 -5.03
N SER A 21 -8.77 -10.55 -4.21
CA SER A 21 -7.73 -11.44 -4.71
C SER A 21 -8.31 -12.86 -4.84
N ALA A 22 -9.44 -12.99 -5.48
CA ALA A 22 -10.01 -14.16 -6.17
C ALA A 22 -11.47 -13.83 -6.51
N ALA A 23 -11.72 -12.99 -7.50
CA ALA A 23 -13.04 -12.86 -8.06
C ALA A 23 -13.29 -14.02 -9.01
N MET A 24 -13.78 -15.14 -8.51
CA MET A 24 -14.69 -15.94 -9.30
C MET A 24 -15.93 -15.08 -9.55
N ALA A 25 -16.18 -14.76 -10.82
CA ALA A 25 -17.41 -14.13 -11.26
C ALA A 25 -18.59 -15.04 -10.88
N VAL A 26 -19.25 -14.73 -9.78
CA VAL A 26 -20.60 -15.21 -9.53
C VAL A 26 -21.51 -14.38 -10.45
N THR A 27 -21.83 -14.91 -11.61
CA THR A 27 -22.98 -14.49 -12.36
C THR A 27 -24.20 -14.86 -11.53
N VAL A 28 -24.74 -13.88 -10.81
CA VAL A 28 -26.08 -13.98 -10.27
C VAL A 28 -27.03 -13.90 -11.48
N SER A 29 -27.39 -15.05 -12.04
CA SER A 29 -28.61 -15.17 -12.79
C SER A 29 -29.73 -15.01 -11.76
N ALA A 30 -30.52 -13.94 -11.92
CA ALA A 30 -31.81 -13.88 -11.28
C ALA A 30 -32.66 -15.00 -11.90
N GLU A 31 -32.61 -16.19 -11.35
CA GLU A 31 -33.67 -17.16 -11.51
C GLU A 31 -34.81 -16.69 -10.61
N GLU A 32 -35.93 -16.43 -11.26
CA GLU A 32 -37.20 -16.22 -10.60
C GLU A 32 -37.41 -17.32 -9.55
N ASP A 33 -37.68 -16.91 -8.32
CA ASP A 33 -38.21 -17.75 -7.25
C ASP A 33 -39.49 -18.43 -7.76
N THR A 34 -39.34 -19.47 -8.56
CA THR A 34 -40.38 -20.47 -8.64
C THR A 34 -40.28 -21.20 -7.31
N ALA A 35 -41.14 -20.81 -6.37
CA ALA A 35 -41.51 -21.64 -5.25
C ALA A 35 -41.77 -23.03 -5.81
N VAL A 36 -40.77 -23.90 -5.76
CA VAL A 36 -40.96 -25.32 -5.97
C VAL A 36 -41.87 -25.71 -4.82
N ALA A 37 -43.17 -25.86 -5.16
CA ALA A 37 -44.11 -26.48 -4.27
C ALA A 37 -43.51 -27.87 -3.98
N TYR A 38 -42.91 -28.01 -2.80
CA TYR A 38 -42.57 -29.31 -2.28
C TYR A 38 -43.88 -30.10 -2.26
N SER A 39 -44.02 -30.99 -3.23
CA SER A 39 -45.09 -31.96 -3.15
C SER A 39 -44.79 -32.79 -1.91
N SER A 40 -45.69 -32.76 -0.96
CA SER A 40 -45.63 -33.49 0.31
C SER A 40 -45.67 -35.02 0.15
N SER A 41 -45.20 -35.54 -0.96
CA SER A 41 -45.28 -36.97 -1.29
C SER A 41 -43.97 -37.73 -1.27
N ASP A 42 -42.79 -37.02 -1.10
CA ASP A 42 -41.50 -37.71 -1.18
C ASP A 42 -40.61 -37.54 0.08
N THR A 43 -41.14 -37.02 1.17
CA THR A 43 -40.47 -37.09 2.49
C THR A 43 -40.95 -38.33 3.22
N GLU A 44 -40.26 -39.43 3.04
CA GLU A 44 -40.44 -40.57 3.92
C GLU A 44 -39.74 -40.26 5.24
N SER A 45 -40.51 -40.07 6.32
CA SER A 45 -39.98 -39.86 7.65
C SER A 45 -39.74 -41.22 8.30
N TRP A 46 -38.45 -41.55 8.48
CA TRP A 46 -38.07 -42.54 9.47
C TRP A 46 -38.25 -41.89 10.83
N SER A 47 -38.68 -42.64 11.83
CA SER A 47 -39.17 -42.09 13.11
C SER A 47 -38.28 -41.09 13.81
N GLU A 48 -37.00 -40.97 13.41
CA GLU A 48 -36.00 -40.12 14.00
C GLU A 48 -35.26 -39.18 13.02
N TYR A 49 -35.32 -39.44 11.67
CA TYR A 49 -34.60 -38.68 10.66
C TYR A 49 -35.51 -38.20 9.54
N ASP A 50 -35.38 -36.93 9.16
CA ASP A 50 -35.82 -36.45 7.84
C ASP A 50 -34.63 -36.46 6.90
N TYR A 51 -34.87 -36.82 5.64
CA TYR A 51 -33.87 -36.89 4.60
C TYR A 51 -34.42 -36.46 3.23
N GLN A 52 -33.52 -36.07 2.34
CA GLN A 52 -33.85 -35.91 0.92
C GLN A 52 -33.19 -36.99 0.10
N ILE A 53 -33.90 -37.40 -0.98
CA ILE A 53 -33.35 -38.34 -1.97
C ILE A 53 -32.61 -37.54 -3.02
N LEU A 54 -31.35 -37.93 -3.27
CA LEU A 54 -30.51 -37.33 -4.28
C LEU A 54 -30.74 -37.96 -5.66
N ASP A 55 -30.26 -37.30 -6.72
CA ASP A 55 -30.47 -37.75 -8.13
C ASP A 55 -29.90 -39.15 -8.41
N ASP A 56 -28.89 -39.56 -7.70
CA ASP A 56 -28.26 -40.89 -7.79
C ASP A 56 -28.98 -41.97 -6.98
N GLY A 57 -30.06 -41.59 -6.29
CA GLY A 57 -30.88 -42.47 -5.46
C GLY A 57 -30.32 -42.69 -4.05
N THR A 58 -29.22 -42.06 -3.67
CA THR A 58 -28.74 -42.01 -2.30
C THR A 58 -29.50 -40.97 -1.49
N ILE A 59 -29.21 -40.81 -0.20
CA ILE A 59 -29.90 -39.85 0.64
C ILE A 59 -28.92 -38.95 1.41
N GLU A 60 -29.43 -37.74 1.66
CA GLU A 60 -28.81 -36.74 2.52
C GLU A 60 -29.72 -36.45 3.72
N ILE A 61 -29.22 -36.63 4.95
CA ILE A 61 -29.98 -36.38 6.16
C ILE A 61 -30.07 -34.86 6.38
N ILE A 62 -31.30 -34.36 6.65
CA ILE A 62 -31.54 -32.93 6.85
C ILE A 62 -32.02 -32.59 8.27
N TYR A 63 -32.55 -33.55 9.02
CA TYR A 63 -33.01 -33.35 10.38
C TYR A 63 -32.94 -34.62 11.22
N TYR A 64 -32.71 -34.47 12.54
CA TYR A 64 -32.78 -35.53 13.54
C TYR A 64 -33.70 -35.12 14.69
N TYR A 65 -34.74 -35.90 14.93
CA TYR A 65 -35.75 -35.64 15.97
C TYR A 65 -35.51 -36.37 17.28
N GLY A 66 -34.53 -37.28 17.34
CA GLY A 66 -34.20 -38.05 18.52
C GLY A 66 -33.69 -37.19 19.67
N CYS A 67 -33.68 -37.76 20.85
CA CYS A 67 -33.22 -37.11 22.08
C CYS A 67 -31.98 -37.82 22.67
N ASP A 68 -31.32 -38.67 21.90
CA ASP A 68 -30.23 -39.50 22.37
C ASP A 68 -28.97 -38.66 22.68
N GLU A 69 -28.25 -39.03 23.73
CA GLU A 69 -26.94 -38.45 24.02
C GLU A 69 -25.83 -39.02 23.13
N VAL A 70 -26.04 -40.21 22.55
CA VAL A 70 -25.12 -40.92 21.65
C VAL A 70 -25.86 -41.24 20.35
N ILE A 71 -25.46 -40.64 19.26
CA ILE A 71 -26.08 -40.81 17.94
C ILE A 71 -25.20 -41.72 17.08
N ILE A 72 -25.80 -42.78 16.57
CA ILE A 72 -25.19 -43.62 15.54
C ILE A 72 -26.02 -43.42 14.27
N ILE A 73 -25.48 -42.66 13.33
CA ILE A 73 -26.14 -42.40 12.06
C ILE A 73 -26.15 -43.69 11.26
N PRO A 74 -27.33 -44.14 10.76
CA PRO A 74 -27.43 -45.38 9.97
C PRO A 74 -26.77 -45.21 8.61
N SER A 75 -26.13 -46.27 8.11
CA SER A 75 -25.53 -46.26 6.76
C SER A 75 -26.54 -46.37 5.63
N GLU A 76 -27.77 -46.80 5.96
CA GLU A 76 -28.90 -46.95 5.01
C GLU A 76 -30.21 -46.62 5.72
N ILE A 77 -31.11 -45.93 5.01
CA ILE A 77 -32.50 -45.70 5.41
C ILE A 77 -33.38 -46.13 4.23
N ASP A 78 -34.36 -46.98 4.48
CA ASP A 78 -35.26 -47.54 3.49
C ASP A 78 -34.57 -48.17 2.26
N GLY A 79 -33.41 -48.86 2.53
CA GLY A 79 -32.62 -49.52 1.49
C GLY A 79 -31.79 -48.56 0.63
N ARG A 80 -31.71 -47.28 1.00
CA ARG A 80 -30.91 -46.23 0.32
C ARG A 80 -29.71 -45.86 1.17
N LYS A 81 -28.56 -45.72 0.55
CA LYS A 81 -27.32 -45.34 1.25
C LYS A 81 -27.35 -43.87 1.71
N VAL A 82 -26.90 -43.64 2.92
CA VAL A 82 -26.65 -42.29 3.44
C VAL A 82 -25.29 -41.81 2.94
N THR A 83 -25.27 -40.75 2.13
CA THR A 83 -24.05 -40.19 1.54
C THR A 83 -23.79 -38.76 1.94
N GLY A 84 -24.77 -38.06 2.55
CA GLY A 84 -24.62 -36.68 2.99
C GLY A 84 -25.34 -36.40 4.31
N ILE A 85 -24.84 -35.39 5.02
CA ILE A 85 -25.45 -34.81 6.21
C ILE A 85 -25.52 -33.32 5.98
N LYS A 86 -26.72 -32.79 5.68
CA LYS A 86 -26.93 -31.38 5.38
C LYS A 86 -27.63 -30.71 6.55
N GLY A 87 -26.95 -29.81 7.24
CA GLY A 87 -27.58 -29.03 8.28
C GLY A 87 -28.36 -29.90 9.27
N PHE A 88 -27.67 -30.69 10.03
CA PHE A 88 -28.26 -31.61 11.02
C PHE A 88 -28.97 -30.79 12.12
N ASN A 89 -30.21 -30.36 11.82
CA ASN A 89 -30.96 -29.52 12.75
C ASN A 89 -31.46 -30.39 13.90
N LEU A 90 -30.69 -30.39 15.00
CA LEU A 90 -30.91 -31.23 16.18
C LEU A 90 -31.82 -30.53 17.17
N SER A 91 -32.97 -31.15 17.52
CA SER A 91 -33.88 -30.61 18.52
C SER A 91 -33.30 -30.58 19.95
N ASN A 92 -32.23 -31.33 20.21
CA ASN A 92 -31.62 -31.47 21.54
C ASN A 92 -30.09 -31.40 21.53
N LYS A 93 -29.53 -30.51 20.68
CA LYS A 93 -28.07 -30.42 20.44
C LYS A 93 -27.21 -30.26 21.71
N GLU A 94 -27.77 -29.63 22.73
CA GLU A 94 -26.99 -29.35 23.96
C GLU A 94 -26.68 -30.60 24.80
N ASN A 95 -27.36 -31.71 24.55
CA ASN A 95 -27.20 -32.96 25.31
C ASN A 95 -26.39 -34.04 24.58
N ILE A 96 -26.11 -33.87 23.29
CA ILE A 96 -25.39 -34.86 22.48
C ILE A 96 -23.94 -34.91 22.90
N LYS A 97 -23.48 -36.10 23.25
CA LYS A 97 -22.10 -36.35 23.73
C LYS A 97 -21.22 -37.00 22.67
N SER A 98 -21.80 -37.85 21.81
CA SER A 98 -21.04 -38.56 20.79
C SER A 98 -21.89 -38.76 19.53
N ILE A 99 -21.23 -38.67 18.38
CA ILE A 99 -21.81 -38.92 17.05
C ILE A 99 -20.89 -39.87 16.29
N THR A 100 -21.46 -40.93 15.73
CA THR A 100 -20.76 -41.82 14.81
C THR A 100 -21.36 -41.63 13.41
N ILE A 101 -20.53 -41.22 12.46
CA ILE A 101 -20.89 -41.06 11.06
C ILE A 101 -20.49 -42.35 10.34
N PRO A 102 -21.36 -42.98 9.57
CA PRO A 102 -21.06 -44.26 8.93
C PRO A 102 -20.14 -44.07 7.70
N ASP A 103 -19.45 -45.15 7.37
CA ASP A 103 -18.71 -45.27 6.11
C ASP A 103 -19.68 -45.04 4.91
N GLY A 104 -19.18 -44.32 3.89
CA GLY A 104 -19.98 -43.98 2.71
C GLY A 104 -20.57 -42.55 2.72
N VAL A 105 -20.60 -41.87 3.87
CA VAL A 105 -20.87 -40.41 3.92
C VAL A 105 -19.69 -39.69 3.31
N THR A 106 -19.96 -38.83 2.31
CA THR A 106 -18.95 -38.08 1.55
C THR A 106 -18.98 -36.59 1.90
N SER A 107 -20.07 -36.09 2.47
CA SER A 107 -20.22 -34.67 2.78
C SER A 107 -20.89 -34.42 4.12
N ILE A 108 -20.34 -33.47 4.85
CA ILE A 108 -20.91 -32.84 6.05
C ILE A 108 -21.22 -31.40 5.66
N GLY A 109 -22.47 -31.00 5.67
CA GLY A 109 -22.91 -29.69 5.20
C GLY A 109 -22.73 -28.56 6.20
N ASP A 110 -23.14 -27.36 5.79
CA ASP A 110 -23.03 -26.15 6.60
C ASP A 110 -23.80 -26.28 7.91
N SER A 111 -23.16 -25.87 9.00
CA SER A 111 -23.73 -25.87 10.35
C SER A 111 -24.25 -27.25 10.82
N ALA A 112 -23.82 -28.35 10.19
CA ALA A 112 -24.39 -29.68 10.45
C ALA A 112 -24.45 -30.02 11.95
N PHE A 113 -23.38 -29.79 12.70
CA PHE A 113 -23.30 -30.05 14.16
C PHE A 113 -23.17 -28.77 14.96
N SER A 114 -23.53 -27.63 14.40
CA SER A 114 -23.44 -26.33 15.05
C SER A 114 -24.23 -26.30 16.36
N GLY A 115 -23.58 -25.88 17.45
CA GLY A 115 -24.16 -25.76 18.79
C GLY A 115 -24.30 -27.06 19.57
N CYS A 116 -23.65 -28.15 19.14
CA CYS A 116 -23.57 -29.38 19.93
C CYS A 116 -22.56 -29.20 21.11
N ARG A 117 -22.97 -28.42 22.10
CA ARG A 117 -22.08 -27.96 23.19
C ARG A 117 -21.54 -29.05 24.09
N SER A 118 -22.28 -30.18 24.22
CA SER A 118 -21.85 -31.34 25.03
C SER A 118 -21.10 -32.40 24.22
N LEU A 119 -20.95 -32.19 22.90
CA LEU A 119 -20.24 -33.13 22.02
C LEU A 119 -18.76 -33.20 22.40
N THR A 120 -18.35 -34.36 22.90
CA THR A 120 -16.95 -34.61 23.32
C THR A 120 -16.20 -35.44 22.29
N ASP A 121 -16.91 -36.25 21.52
CA ASP A 121 -16.34 -37.20 20.57
C ASP A 121 -17.17 -37.31 19.30
N ILE A 122 -16.51 -37.27 18.16
CA ILE A 122 -17.10 -37.52 16.85
C ILE A 122 -16.12 -38.30 15.97
N THR A 123 -16.62 -39.35 15.31
CA THR A 123 -15.87 -40.09 14.35
C THR A 123 -16.31 -39.70 12.95
N ILE A 124 -15.39 -39.13 12.16
CA ILE A 124 -15.59 -38.78 10.76
C ILE A 124 -14.90 -39.86 9.93
N PRO A 125 -15.60 -40.57 9.04
CA PRO A 125 -14.99 -41.63 8.24
C PRO A 125 -14.13 -41.09 7.10
N ASP A 126 -13.17 -41.91 6.61
CA ASP A 126 -12.24 -41.51 5.52
C ASP A 126 -12.96 -41.24 4.19
N SER A 127 -14.25 -41.63 4.06
CA SER A 127 -15.06 -41.32 2.89
C SER A 127 -15.47 -39.87 2.77
N VAL A 128 -15.39 -39.09 3.87
CA VAL A 128 -15.76 -37.66 3.86
C VAL A 128 -14.69 -36.85 3.14
N THR A 129 -15.12 -36.09 2.14
CA THR A 129 -14.27 -35.22 1.30
C THR A 129 -14.60 -33.74 1.45
N SER A 130 -15.72 -33.40 2.08
CA SER A 130 -16.12 -32.01 2.33
C SER A 130 -16.75 -31.82 3.71
N ILE A 131 -16.35 -30.73 4.39
CA ILE A 131 -16.91 -30.27 5.65
C ILE A 131 -17.26 -28.80 5.45
N GLY A 132 -18.55 -28.46 5.61
CA GLY A 132 -19.09 -27.14 5.28
C GLY A 132 -18.78 -26.07 6.32
N CYS A 133 -19.19 -24.84 5.99
CA CYS A 133 -19.06 -23.69 6.88
C CYS A 133 -19.74 -23.94 8.23
N GLU A 134 -19.09 -23.47 9.32
CA GLU A 134 -19.66 -23.57 10.67
C GLU A 134 -20.06 -25.01 11.10
N ALA A 135 -19.57 -26.08 10.43
CA ALA A 135 -20.04 -27.45 10.66
C ALA A 135 -19.97 -27.85 12.14
N PHE A 136 -18.97 -27.40 12.88
CA PHE A 136 -18.76 -27.64 14.32
C PHE A 136 -18.79 -26.35 15.14
N TYR A 137 -19.44 -25.28 14.64
CA TYR A 137 -19.55 -24.01 15.35
C TYR A 137 -20.07 -24.22 16.78
N ASN A 138 -19.36 -23.67 17.78
CA ASN A 138 -19.75 -23.73 19.20
C ASN A 138 -19.94 -25.17 19.76
N CYS A 139 -19.15 -26.14 19.26
CA CYS A 139 -18.99 -27.46 19.89
C CYS A 139 -18.00 -27.34 21.07
N SER A 140 -18.41 -26.62 22.11
CA SER A 140 -17.51 -26.14 23.17
C SER A 140 -16.90 -27.22 24.05
N SER A 141 -17.43 -28.47 24.03
CA SER A 141 -16.87 -29.62 24.75
C SER A 141 -16.02 -30.52 23.88
N LEU A 142 -15.95 -30.27 22.56
CA LEU A 142 -15.17 -31.09 21.63
C LEU A 142 -13.67 -30.97 21.95
N THR A 143 -13.03 -32.09 22.30
CA THR A 143 -11.63 -32.09 22.76
C THR A 143 -10.64 -32.45 21.67
N ASN A 144 -11.03 -33.35 20.78
CA ASN A 144 -10.22 -33.82 19.66
C ASN A 144 -11.10 -34.10 18.45
N ILE A 145 -10.55 -33.93 17.27
CA ILE A 145 -11.18 -34.31 16.02
C ILE A 145 -10.09 -34.66 15.00
N THR A 146 -10.36 -35.66 14.17
CA THR A 146 -9.50 -36.02 13.05
C THR A 146 -10.19 -35.63 11.75
N ILE A 147 -9.49 -34.84 10.93
CA ILE A 147 -9.94 -34.47 9.59
C ILE A 147 -9.47 -35.54 8.62
N PRO A 148 -10.35 -36.17 7.81
CA PRO A 148 -9.95 -37.17 6.84
C PRO A 148 -9.06 -36.62 5.72
N ASP A 149 -8.18 -37.46 5.17
CA ASP A 149 -7.26 -37.11 4.08
C ASP A 149 -7.95 -36.69 2.77
N GLY A 150 -9.25 -36.96 2.63
CA GLY A 150 -10.07 -36.54 1.49
C GLY A 150 -10.47 -35.07 1.51
N VAL A 151 -10.38 -34.41 2.68
CA VAL A 151 -10.79 -33.00 2.85
C VAL A 151 -9.71 -32.08 2.33
N THR A 152 -10.10 -31.11 1.49
CA THR A 152 -9.18 -30.18 0.83
C THR A 152 -9.25 -28.74 1.35
N SER A 153 -10.28 -28.41 2.14
CA SER A 153 -10.48 -27.10 2.73
C SER A 153 -11.05 -27.18 4.14
N ILE A 154 -10.64 -26.28 5.01
CA ILE A 154 -11.30 -25.98 6.28
C ILE A 154 -12.08 -24.67 6.05
N GLU A 155 -13.39 -24.79 6.00
CA GLU A 155 -14.28 -23.69 5.62
C GLU A 155 -14.46 -22.64 6.72
N TYR A 156 -15.13 -21.54 6.39
CA TYR A 156 -15.46 -20.45 7.31
C TYR A 156 -16.04 -20.95 8.63
N GLY A 157 -15.44 -20.54 9.74
CA GLY A 157 -15.95 -20.83 11.09
C GLY A 157 -16.14 -22.29 11.45
N THR A 158 -15.52 -23.25 10.71
CA THR A 158 -15.75 -24.69 10.91
C THR A 158 -15.64 -25.10 12.36
N PHE A 159 -14.63 -24.60 13.10
CA PHE A 159 -14.39 -24.88 14.53
C PHE A 159 -14.52 -23.63 15.41
N TYR A 160 -15.29 -22.65 14.99
CA TYR A 160 -15.53 -21.43 15.76
C TYR A 160 -16.09 -21.78 17.17
N ASP A 161 -15.53 -21.20 18.23
CA ASP A 161 -15.91 -21.46 19.65
C ASP A 161 -15.79 -22.93 20.09
N CYS A 162 -14.96 -23.77 19.44
CA CYS A 162 -14.58 -25.06 19.96
C CYS A 162 -13.58 -24.91 21.13
N SER A 163 -14.02 -24.33 22.24
CA SER A 163 -13.16 -23.84 23.31
C SER A 163 -12.39 -24.93 24.07
N SER A 164 -12.84 -26.19 24.03
CA SER A 164 -12.16 -27.36 24.62
C SER A 164 -11.21 -28.08 23.66
N LEU A 165 -11.18 -27.70 22.37
CA LEU A 165 -10.33 -28.37 21.36
C LEU A 165 -8.87 -28.15 21.70
N THR A 166 -8.17 -29.26 22.04
CA THR A 166 -6.77 -29.20 22.50
C THR A 166 -5.79 -29.48 21.38
N ASN A 167 -6.14 -30.40 20.47
CA ASN A 167 -5.33 -30.81 19.33
C ASN A 167 -6.22 -31.08 18.13
N ILE A 168 -5.69 -30.76 16.96
CA ILE A 168 -6.27 -31.10 15.66
C ILE A 168 -5.14 -31.39 14.71
N THR A 169 -5.31 -32.44 13.90
CA THR A 169 -4.41 -32.72 12.78
C THR A 169 -5.09 -32.29 11.50
N ILE A 170 -4.45 -31.37 10.79
CA ILE A 170 -4.88 -30.92 9.46
C ILE A 170 -4.10 -31.77 8.45
N PRO A 171 -4.77 -32.54 7.58
CA PRO A 171 -4.08 -33.40 6.61
C PRO A 171 -3.41 -32.58 5.50
N ASP A 172 -2.38 -33.18 4.87
CA ASP A 172 -1.61 -32.53 3.80
C ASP A 172 -2.44 -32.24 2.53
N SER A 173 -3.64 -32.82 2.42
CA SER A 173 -4.60 -32.55 1.36
C SER A 173 -5.23 -31.15 1.45
N VAL A 174 -5.21 -30.52 2.64
CA VAL A 174 -5.81 -29.21 2.84
C VAL A 174 -4.95 -28.13 2.19
N THR A 175 -5.59 -27.34 1.33
CA THR A 175 -4.96 -26.25 0.59
C THR A 175 -5.50 -24.87 0.97
N SER A 176 -6.63 -24.80 1.70
CA SER A 176 -7.18 -23.56 2.24
C SER A 176 -7.69 -23.74 3.67
N ILE A 177 -7.50 -22.69 4.48
CA ILE A 177 -8.07 -22.54 5.82
C ILE A 177 -8.71 -21.16 5.83
N GLU A 178 -10.04 -21.13 5.86
CA GLU A 178 -10.82 -19.92 5.67
C GLU A 178 -10.90 -19.06 6.96
N CYS A 179 -11.46 -17.85 6.82
CA CYS A 179 -11.63 -16.92 7.93
C CYS A 179 -12.33 -17.57 9.13
N GLU A 180 -11.88 -17.19 10.34
CA GLU A 180 -12.48 -17.59 11.62
C GLU A 180 -12.52 -19.12 11.86
N ALA A 181 -11.83 -19.93 11.05
CA ALA A 181 -11.92 -21.39 11.10
C ALA A 181 -11.66 -21.99 12.49
N PHE A 182 -10.77 -21.38 13.29
CA PHE A 182 -10.42 -21.77 14.66
C PHE A 182 -10.63 -20.62 15.67
N TYR A 183 -11.51 -19.66 15.34
CA TYR A 183 -11.80 -18.53 16.24
C TYR A 183 -12.18 -19.03 17.64
N ASN A 184 -11.55 -18.46 18.67
CA ASN A 184 -11.79 -18.80 20.08
C ASN A 184 -11.64 -20.30 20.45
N CYS A 185 -10.80 -21.06 19.73
CA CYS A 185 -10.33 -22.39 20.18
C CYS A 185 -9.34 -22.22 21.34
N SER A 186 -9.84 -21.77 22.48
CA SER A 186 -9.01 -21.25 23.59
C SER A 186 -8.12 -22.30 24.25
N SER A 187 -8.41 -23.60 24.10
CA SER A 187 -7.61 -24.71 24.60
C SER A 187 -6.60 -25.27 23.59
N LEU A 188 -6.64 -24.82 22.32
CA LEU A 188 -5.74 -25.29 21.27
C LEU A 188 -4.30 -24.92 21.62
N THR A 189 -3.42 -25.93 21.71
CA THR A 189 -2.03 -25.73 22.19
C THR A 189 -1.01 -25.70 21.07
N ASN A 190 -1.22 -26.50 20.04
CA ASN A 190 -0.31 -26.64 18.90
C ASN A 190 -1.12 -26.87 17.62
N ILE A 191 -0.61 -26.40 16.50
CA ILE A 191 -1.15 -26.68 15.18
C ILE A 191 -0.03 -26.65 14.14
N THR A 192 -0.15 -27.50 13.12
CA THR A 192 0.72 -27.50 11.95
C THR A 192 -0.09 -27.08 10.73
N ILE A 193 0.41 -26.11 9.99
CA ILE A 193 -0.19 -25.62 8.74
C ILE A 193 0.42 -26.38 7.58
N PRO A 194 -0.36 -27.13 6.77
CA PRO A 194 0.14 -27.93 5.66
C PRO A 194 0.83 -27.09 4.57
N ASP A 195 1.71 -27.75 3.79
CA ASP A 195 2.44 -27.11 2.70
C ASP A 195 1.55 -26.58 1.56
N GLY A 196 0.33 -27.11 1.42
CA GLY A 196 -0.66 -26.62 0.45
C GLY A 196 -1.24 -25.27 0.78
N VAL A 197 -1.18 -24.82 2.05
CA VAL A 197 -1.80 -23.58 2.52
C VAL A 197 -0.87 -22.40 2.25
N THR A 198 -1.36 -21.43 1.49
CA THR A 198 -0.58 -20.22 1.11
C THR A 198 -1.00 -18.96 1.86
N SER A 199 -2.13 -18.98 2.56
CA SER A 199 -2.62 -17.87 3.39
C SER A 199 -3.17 -18.38 4.72
N ILE A 200 -2.98 -17.58 5.76
CA ILE A 200 -3.77 -17.66 7.00
C ILE A 200 -4.73 -16.49 6.94
N GLU A 201 -6.02 -16.81 6.85
CA GLU A 201 -7.06 -15.80 6.62
C GLU A 201 -7.39 -15.00 7.90
N SER A 202 -8.25 -13.98 7.76
CA SER A 202 -8.60 -13.10 8.88
C SER A 202 -9.21 -13.88 10.04
N GLU A 203 -8.77 -13.53 11.27
CA GLU A 203 -9.27 -14.06 12.53
C GLU A 203 -9.20 -15.60 12.67
N THR A 204 -8.44 -16.30 11.79
CA THR A 204 -8.38 -17.77 11.77
C THR A 204 -8.08 -18.35 13.15
N PHE A 205 -7.11 -17.80 13.89
CA PHE A 205 -6.72 -18.24 15.24
C PHE A 205 -6.99 -17.16 16.30
N TYR A 206 -7.93 -16.24 16.04
CA TYR A 206 -8.27 -15.21 17.00
C TYR A 206 -8.63 -15.80 18.36
N ASN A 207 -8.03 -15.28 19.43
CA ASN A 207 -8.28 -15.70 20.83
C ASN A 207 -7.99 -17.19 21.13
N CYS A 208 -7.10 -17.86 20.38
CA CYS A 208 -6.55 -19.16 20.74
C CYS A 208 -5.54 -19.00 21.89
N GLN A 209 -6.04 -18.76 23.10
CA GLN A 209 -5.23 -18.30 24.25
C GLN A 209 -4.14 -19.28 24.68
N SER A 210 -4.37 -20.59 24.50
CA SER A 210 -3.41 -21.66 24.86
C SER A 210 -2.39 -21.94 23.76
N LEU A 211 -2.58 -21.40 22.54
CA LEU A 211 -1.70 -21.66 21.41
C LEU A 211 -0.29 -21.16 21.73
N SER A 212 0.63 -22.08 21.86
CA SER A 212 2.01 -21.80 22.23
C SER A 212 2.99 -22.05 21.09
N ASN A 213 2.65 -22.98 20.19
CA ASN A 213 3.40 -23.32 19.01
C ASN A 213 2.50 -23.40 17.78
N ILE A 214 3.01 -22.85 16.68
CA ILE A 214 2.46 -23.06 15.35
C ILE A 214 3.62 -23.37 14.40
N ASP A 215 3.47 -24.45 13.63
CA ASP A 215 4.41 -24.77 12.56
C ASP A 215 3.83 -24.31 11.23
N ILE A 216 4.52 -23.36 10.61
CA ILE A 216 4.07 -22.68 9.39
C ILE A 216 4.97 -23.10 8.24
N SER A 217 4.36 -23.62 7.19
CA SER A 217 5.05 -24.04 5.98
C SER A 217 5.73 -22.87 5.24
N ASN A 218 6.80 -23.17 4.50
CA ASN A 218 7.48 -22.17 3.66
C ASN A 218 6.69 -21.75 2.41
N SER A 219 5.49 -22.28 2.20
CA SER A 219 4.57 -21.89 1.13
C SER A 219 3.71 -20.69 1.49
N LEU A 220 3.67 -20.30 2.77
CA LEU A 220 2.81 -19.19 3.23
C LEU A 220 3.27 -17.87 2.62
N ILE A 221 2.32 -17.08 2.08
CA ILE A 221 2.54 -15.80 1.42
C ILE A 221 1.93 -14.65 2.24
N SER A 222 0.78 -14.89 2.89
CA SER A 222 0.02 -13.85 3.59
C SER A 222 -0.51 -14.30 4.95
N ILE A 223 -0.64 -13.33 5.87
CA ILE A 223 -1.25 -13.47 7.18
C ILE A 223 -2.31 -12.38 7.30
N GLY A 224 -3.56 -12.77 7.45
CA GLY A 224 -4.74 -11.91 7.46
C GLY A 224 -4.92 -11.10 8.75
N MET A 225 -5.95 -10.26 8.74
CA MET A 225 -6.29 -9.36 9.83
C MET A 225 -6.61 -10.15 11.11
N ASP A 226 -5.99 -9.70 12.22
CA ASP A 226 -6.18 -10.28 13.55
C ASP A 226 -5.98 -11.82 13.63
N ALA A 227 -5.28 -12.42 12.65
CA ALA A 227 -5.16 -13.87 12.50
C ALA A 227 -4.69 -14.59 13.76
N PHE A 228 -3.80 -14.00 14.55
CA PHE A 228 -3.30 -14.52 15.84
C PHE A 228 -3.58 -13.57 17.00
N ALA A 229 -4.47 -12.59 16.81
CA ALA A 229 -4.75 -11.65 17.88
C ALA A 229 -5.27 -12.38 19.14
N HIS A 230 -4.83 -11.93 20.32
CA HIS A 230 -5.16 -12.52 21.62
C HIS A 230 -4.68 -13.96 21.84
N CYS A 231 -3.77 -14.50 21.02
CA CYS A 231 -3.05 -15.73 21.31
C CYS A 231 -2.00 -15.48 22.42
N LYS A 232 -2.46 -15.36 23.67
CA LYS A 232 -1.65 -14.86 24.79
C LYS A 232 -0.43 -15.71 25.14
N ASN A 233 -0.45 -17.01 24.80
CA ASN A 233 0.66 -17.91 25.04
C ASN A 233 1.61 -18.05 23.85
N LEU A 234 1.28 -17.46 22.68
CA LEU A 234 2.11 -17.53 21.47
C LEU A 234 3.38 -16.69 21.66
N LYS A 235 4.44 -17.35 22.08
CA LYS A 235 5.72 -16.71 22.41
C LYS A 235 6.69 -16.74 21.25
N ASN A 236 6.76 -17.85 20.54
CA ASN A 236 7.68 -18.08 19.46
C ASN A 236 6.86 -18.41 18.21
N ILE A 237 6.96 -17.54 17.22
CA ILE A 237 6.42 -17.78 15.90
C ILE A 237 7.53 -17.55 14.89
N LYS A 238 7.74 -18.52 14.02
CA LYS A 238 8.69 -18.42 12.92
C LYS A 238 7.90 -18.09 11.66
N ILE A 239 7.99 -16.86 11.23
CA ILE A 239 7.37 -16.41 9.97
C ILE A 239 8.31 -16.76 8.82
N PRO A 240 7.85 -17.51 7.81
CA PRO A 240 8.65 -17.87 6.65
C PRO A 240 9.09 -16.66 5.81
N ASP A 241 10.22 -16.80 5.12
CA ASP A 241 10.77 -15.78 4.23
C ASP A 241 9.89 -15.51 2.99
N SER A 242 8.97 -16.43 2.67
CA SER A 242 7.97 -16.32 1.60
C SER A 242 6.87 -15.31 1.90
N VAL A 243 6.63 -14.99 3.18
CA VAL A 243 5.59 -14.03 3.57
C VAL A 243 5.97 -12.63 3.09
N THR A 244 5.03 -12.00 2.38
CA THR A 244 5.17 -10.62 1.88
C THR A 244 4.09 -9.69 2.41
N THR A 245 2.98 -10.24 2.89
CA THR A 245 1.82 -9.49 3.38
C THR A 245 1.45 -9.91 4.80
N ILE A 246 1.32 -8.94 5.69
CA ILE A 246 0.76 -9.11 7.04
C ILE A 246 -0.23 -7.98 7.26
N GLU A 247 -1.46 -8.35 7.55
CA GLU A 247 -2.54 -7.39 7.71
C GLU A 247 -2.64 -6.86 9.14
N LEU A 248 -3.57 -5.92 9.32
CA LEU A 248 -3.80 -5.22 10.57
C LEU A 248 -3.98 -6.18 11.74
N GLY A 249 -3.29 -5.91 12.84
CA GLY A 249 -3.55 -6.59 14.12
C GLY A 249 -3.10 -8.03 14.21
N ALA A 250 -2.54 -8.63 13.15
CA ALA A 250 -2.27 -10.06 13.04
C ALA A 250 -1.66 -10.71 14.30
N PHE A 251 -0.85 -9.99 15.07
CA PHE A 251 -0.19 -10.47 16.29
C PHE A 251 -0.55 -9.67 17.56
N ASN A 252 -1.62 -8.90 17.53
CA ASN A 252 -2.03 -8.10 18.67
C ASN A 252 -2.25 -8.96 19.93
N ASP A 253 -1.76 -8.48 21.09
CA ASP A 253 -1.88 -9.14 22.40
C ASP A 253 -1.30 -10.57 22.45
N THR A 254 -0.38 -10.93 21.52
CA THR A 254 0.42 -12.15 21.65
C THR A 254 1.60 -11.93 22.59
N LEU A 255 2.08 -13.00 23.22
CA LEU A 255 3.29 -12.93 24.04
C LEU A 255 4.52 -12.60 23.18
N TRP A 256 4.54 -13.05 21.91
CA TRP A 256 5.57 -12.68 20.93
C TRP A 256 5.62 -11.16 20.73
N TYR A 257 4.48 -10.53 20.43
CA TYR A 257 4.39 -9.08 20.20
C TYR A 257 4.75 -8.28 21.47
N ASN A 258 4.20 -8.69 22.63
CA ASN A 258 4.39 -7.98 23.89
C ASN A 258 5.86 -7.97 24.34
N ASN A 259 6.61 -9.02 24.03
CA ASN A 259 8.04 -9.16 24.37
C ASN A 259 8.99 -8.44 23.40
N GLN A 260 8.50 -7.87 22.29
CA GLN A 260 9.38 -7.15 21.35
C GLN A 260 9.76 -5.78 21.93
N PRO A 261 11.02 -5.34 21.68
CA PRO A 261 11.45 -3.99 22.03
C PRO A 261 10.73 -2.93 21.18
N ASP A 262 10.79 -1.69 21.66
CA ASP A 262 10.35 -0.53 20.87
C ASP A 262 11.25 -0.31 19.64
N GLY A 263 10.70 0.29 18.59
CA GLY A 263 11.35 0.55 17.32
C GLY A 263 10.77 -0.27 16.17
N LEU A 264 11.59 -0.52 15.14
CA LEU A 264 11.18 -1.31 13.97
C LEU A 264 10.99 -2.78 14.35
N LEU A 265 9.75 -3.24 14.29
CA LEU A 265 9.39 -4.63 14.55
C LEU A 265 9.19 -5.37 13.24
N TYR A 266 9.95 -6.46 13.06
CA TYR A 266 9.86 -7.34 11.91
C TYR A 266 9.23 -8.69 12.28
N ALA A 267 8.35 -9.19 11.42
CA ALA A 267 7.86 -10.55 11.43
C ALA A 267 8.39 -11.26 10.17
N GLY A 268 9.41 -12.11 10.34
CA GLY A 268 10.19 -12.61 9.22
C GLY A 268 10.90 -11.47 8.48
N LYS A 269 10.69 -11.36 7.17
CA LYS A 269 11.19 -10.27 6.32
C LYS A 269 10.19 -9.12 6.14
N VAL A 270 8.98 -9.21 6.68
CA VAL A 270 8.01 -8.13 6.61
C VAL A 270 8.24 -7.15 7.76
N LEU A 271 8.32 -5.86 7.46
CA LEU A 271 8.23 -4.83 8.48
C LEU A 271 6.79 -4.78 8.99
N TYR A 272 6.56 -5.29 10.20
CA TYR A 272 5.23 -5.39 10.78
C TYR A 272 4.73 -4.02 11.27
N LEU A 273 5.49 -3.35 12.14
CA LEU A 273 5.16 -2.00 12.59
C LEU A 273 6.35 -1.29 13.27
N TYR A 274 6.19 0.00 13.51
CA TYR A 274 7.02 0.74 14.46
C TYR A 274 6.35 0.72 15.83
N LYS A 275 6.99 0.09 16.82
CA LYS A 275 6.48 -0.06 18.18
C LYS A 275 6.99 1.05 19.09
N GLY A 276 6.14 1.56 19.99
CA GLY A 276 6.50 2.60 20.96
C GLY A 276 6.52 4.02 20.37
N GLU A 277 7.08 4.96 21.14
CA GLU A 277 7.16 6.36 20.74
C GLU A 277 8.28 6.60 19.74
N MET A 278 7.97 7.29 18.64
CA MET A 278 8.95 7.66 17.63
C MET A 278 9.63 8.98 18.00
N PRO A 279 10.98 9.06 18.06
CA PRO A 279 11.71 10.31 18.29
C PRO A 279 11.39 11.37 17.23
N GLU A 280 11.53 12.66 17.61
CA GLU A 280 11.38 13.76 16.67
C GLU A 280 12.36 13.68 15.50
N ASN A 281 11.90 14.08 14.31
CA ASN A 281 12.69 14.12 13.08
C ASN A 281 13.30 12.75 12.68
N THR A 282 12.59 11.66 12.97
CA THR A 282 13.07 10.31 12.68
C THR A 282 13.21 10.09 11.17
N LYS A 283 14.35 9.54 10.80
CA LYS A 283 14.64 9.01 9.47
C LYS A 283 14.87 7.51 9.58
N ILE A 284 14.22 6.74 8.73
CA ILE A 284 14.28 5.28 8.77
C ILE A 284 14.93 4.74 7.50
N THR A 285 15.78 3.74 7.67
CA THR A 285 16.25 2.89 6.58
C THR A 285 15.82 1.46 6.90
N LEU A 286 15.02 0.86 6.04
CA LEU A 286 14.60 -0.53 6.19
C LEU A 286 15.75 -1.48 5.87
N LYS A 287 15.68 -2.72 6.38
CA LYS A 287 16.64 -3.78 6.04
C LYS A 287 16.60 -4.07 4.54
N ASN A 288 17.76 -4.35 3.94
CA ASN A 288 17.86 -4.57 2.49
C ASN A 288 17.10 -5.82 1.99
N ASP A 289 16.74 -6.74 2.87
CA ASP A 289 15.98 -7.95 2.58
C ASP A 289 14.50 -7.87 2.98
N THR A 290 14.00 -6.66 3.29
CA THR A 290 12.58 -6.44 3.62
C THR A 290 11.71 -6.79 2.43
N SER A 291 10.80 -7.77 2.56
CA SER A 291 9.92 -8.24 1.49
C SER A 291 8.63 -7.43 1.36
N GLY A 292 8.13 -6.87 2.46
CA GLY A 292 6.90 -6.09 2.51
C GLY A 292 6.85 -5.13 3.69
N ILE A 293 5.93 -4.18 3.62
CA ILE A 293 5.54 -3.28 4.71
C ILE A 293 4.10 -3.60 5.04
N ALA A 294 3.84 -4.03 6.28
CA ALA A 294 2.51 -4.48 6.73
C ALA A 294 1.50 -3.32 6.81
N ASP A 295 0.24 -3.69 6.98
CA ASP A 295 -0.83 -2.73 7.26
C ASP A 295 -0.52 -1.93 8.53
N ASN A 296 -0.83 -0.64 8.50
CA ASN A 296 -0.61 0.30 9.61
C ASN A 296 0.84 0.40 10.13
N ALA A 297 1.84 -0.11 9.42
CA ALA A 297 3.22 -0.23 9.90
C ALA A 297 3.78 1.06 10.50
N PHE A 298 3.44 2.22 9.95
CA PHE A 298 3.80 3.55 10.43
C PHE A 298 2.59 4.48 10.62
N SER A 299 1.40 3.92 10.79
CA SER A 299 0.20 4.74 10.99
C SER A 299 0.37 5.64 12.22
N TYR A 300 0.01 6.92 12.07
CA TYR A 300 0.16 7.97 13.09
C TYR A 300 1.61 8.24 13.55
N CYS A 301 2.62 7.83 12.78
CA CYS A 301 4.01 8.16 13.05
C CYS A 301 4.29 9.64 12.71
N THR A 302 3.79 10.55 13.53
CA THR A 302 3.85 12.00 13.27
C THR A 302 5.28 12.54 13.21
N ASN A 303 6.26 11.85 13.79
CA ASN A 303 7.67 12.24 13.83
C ASN A 303 8.50 11.65 12.68
N LEU A 304 7.89 10.82 11.81
CA LEU A 304 8.57 10.29 10.63
C LEU A 304 8.75 11.37 9.57
N THR A 305 9.99 11.64 9.20
CA THR A 305 10.33 12.67 8.20
C THR A 305 10.85 12.09 6.89
N ASN A 306 11.46 10.92 6.93
CA ASN A 306 12.02 10.25 5.77
C ASN A 306 12.05 8.73 5.98
N ILE A 307 11.84 7.98 4.92
CA ILE A 307 12.00 6.52 4.92
C ILE A 307 12.65 6.07 3.61
N LYS A 308 13.67 5.21 3.73
CA LYS A 308 14.30 4.53 2.60
C LYS A 308 13.75 3.10 2.50
N ILE A 309 13.05 2.83 1.40
CA ILE A 309 12.45 1.52 1.07
C ILE A 309 13.39 0.79 0.11
N PRO A 310 13.85 -0.43 0.42
CA PRO A 310 14.74 -1.18 -0.45
C PRO A 310 14.01 -1.82 -1.63
N ASP A 311 14.77 -2.16 -2.69
CA ASP A 311 14.25 -2.80 -3.92
C ASP A 311 13.71 -4.23 -3.71
N SER A 312 13.85 -4.79 -2.52
CA SER A 312 13.27 -6.09 -2.15
C SER A 312 11.78 -5.99 -1.75
N VAL A 313 11.27 -4.78 -1.43
CA VAL A 313 9.87 -4.59 -1.05
C VAL A 313 8.98 -4.71 -2.28
N THR A 314 7.97 -5.58 -2.18
CA THR A 314 6.99 -5.81 -3.25
C THR A 314 5.60 -5.27 -2.93
N ILE A 315 5.24 -5.20 -1.64
CA ILE A 315 3.92 -4.74 -1.18
C ILE A 315 4.09 -3.68 -0.08
N ILE A 316 3.29 -2.64 -0.15
CA ILE A 316 3.06 -1.67 0.93
C ILE A 316 1.60 -1.82 1.35
N GLY A 317 1.35 -2.18 2.60
CA GLY A 317 0.04 -2.50 3.14
C GLY A 317 -0.91 -1.29 3.23
N ALA A 318 -2.17 -1.58 3.56
CA ALA A 318 -3.19 -0.55 3.78
C ALA A 318 -2.83 0.31 5.01
N TRP A 319 -3.11 1.62 4.93
CA TRP A 319 -2.79 2.59 6.00
C TRP A 319 -1.32 2.59 6.47
N ALA A 320 -0.39 2.01 5.72
CA ALA A 320 1.00 1.80 6.16
C ALA A 320 1.68 3.09 6.67
N PHE A 321 1.38 4.23 6.06
CA PHE A 321 1.86 5.57 6.45
C PHE A 321 0.71 6.55 6.72
N PHE A 322 -0.45 6.05 7.12
CA PHE A 322 -1.62 6.89 7.39
C PHE A 322 -1.31 7.94 8.46
N SER A 323 -1.68 9.19 8.19
CA SER A 323 -1.47 10.31 9.13
C SER A 323 -0.01 10.50 9.57
N CYS A 324 0.94 10.48 8.62
CA CYS A 324 2.34 10.88 8.81
C CYS A 324 2.58 12.32 8.27
N PRO A 325 2.16 13.38 8.97
CA PRO A 325 2.14 14.75 8.42
C PRO A 325 3.53 15.32 8.11
N ASN A 326 4.58 14.82 8.75
CA ASN A 326 5.96 15.27 8.55
C ASN A 326 6.71 14.46 7.47
N LEU A 327 6.08 13.42 6.91
CA LEU A 327 6.62 12.69 5.76
C LEU A 327 6.30 13.48 4.48
N THR A 328 7.27 14.24 3.99
CA THR A 328 7.09 15.12 2.82
C THR A 328 7.64 14.53 1.52
N ALA A 329 8.42 13.47 1.60
CA ALA A 329 9.00 12.78 0.47
C ALA A 329 9.10 11.28 0.76
N ILE A 330 8.76 10.46 -0.21
CA ILE A 330 8.93 9.01 -0.17
C ILE A 330 9.41 8.51 -1.54
N GLU A 331 10.50 7.75 -1.55
CA GLU A 331 10.95 7.04 -2.74
C GLU A 331 10.39 5.61 -2.71
N ILE A 332 9.63 5.26 -3.75
CA ILE A 332 9.00 3.94 -3.89
C ILE A 332 9.65 3.21 -5.07
N PRO A 333 10.36 2.11 -4.80
CA PRO A 333 11.08 1.38 -5.84
C PRO A 333 10.14 0.68 -6.82
N SER A 334 10.64 0.38 -8.02
CA SER A 334 9.87 -0.29 -9.09
C SER A 334 9.49 -1.74 -8.75
N SER A 335 10.09 -2.32 -7.75
CA SER A 335 9.73 -3.64 -7.22
C SER A 335 8.35 -3.68 -6.55
N VAL A 336 7.85 -2.52 -6.09
CA VAL A 336 6.53 -2.41 -5.47
C VAL A 336 5.45 -2.58 -6.54
N ILE A 337 4.67 -3.65 -6.42
CA ILE A 337 3.57 -4.02 -7.32
C ILE A 337 2.19 -3.80 -6.69
N GLY A 338 2.13 -3.45 -5.41
CA GLY A 338 0.89 -3.14 -4.69
C GLY A 338 1.10 -2.13 -3.57
N ILE A 339 0.20 -1.15 -3.49
CA ILE A 339 0.11 -0.17 -2.39
C ILE A 339 -1.34 -0.19 -1.92
N GLY A 340 -1.54 -0.52 -0.66
CA GLY A 340 -2.85 -0.70 -0.06
C GLY A 340 -3.67 0.60 0.02
N VAL A 341 -4.95 0.45 0.30
CA VAL A 341 -5.87 1.59 0.42
C VAL A 341 -5.41 2.53 1.54
N TYR A 342 -5.49 3.83 1.27
CA TYR A 342 -5.13 4.88 2.23
C TYR A 342 -3.69 4.81 2.77
N ALA A 343 -2.80 4.07 2.12
CA ALA A 343 -1.42 3.86 2.60
C ALA A 343 -0.68 5.17 2.90
N LEU A 344 -0.91 6.23 2.11
CA LEU A 344 -0.27 7.55 2.26
C LEU A 344 -1.27 8.68 2.57
N LEU A 345 -2.50 8.35 3.00
CA LEU A 345 -3.51 9.35 3.33
C LEU A 345 -3.11 10.11 4.61
N GLY A 346 -3.22 11.45 4.58
CA GLY A 346 -2.87 12.29 5.72
C GLY A 346 -1.37 12.58 5.85
N CYS A 347 -0.56 12.20 4.86
CA CYS A 347 0.81 12.69 4.70
C CYS A 347 0.76 14.06 4.02
N GLY A 348 0.83 15.11 4.77
CA GLY A 348 0.73 16.53 4.39
C GLY A 348 1.09 16.89 2.94
N ASN A 349 2.23 17.55 2.72
CA ASN A 349 2.71 17.95 1.38
C ASN A 349 3.62 16.88 0.76
N LEU A 350 3.16 15.63 0.74
CA LEU A 350 3.94 14.50 0.25
C LEU A 350 4.21 14.58 -1.26
N THR A 351 5.44 14.26 -1.63
CA THR A 351 5.84 13.97 -3.01
C THR A 351 6.32 12.53 -3.10
N ILE A 352 5.81 11.78 -4.06
CA ILE A 352 6.29 10.43 -4.36
C ILE A 352 7.38 10.51 -5.42
N TYR A 353 8.51 9.89 -5.15
CA TYR A 353 9.62 9.71 -6.07
C TYR A 353 9.63 8.26 -6.55
N GLY A 354 9.82 8.04 -7.84
CA GLY A 354 9.82 6.70 -8.42
C GLY A 354 10.14 6.70 -9.91
N ASN A 355 10.10 5.56 -10.55
CA ASN A 355 10.31 5.44 -11.99
C ASN A 355 9.00 5.63 -12.77
N ILE A 356 9.07 6.27 -13.94
CA ILE A 356 7.95 6.31 -14.89
C ILE A 356 7.53 4.88 -15.26
N GLY A 357 6.22 4.63 -15.34
CA GLY A 357 5.64 3.32 -15.62
C GLY A 357 5.56 2.38 -14.41
N SER A 358 6.02 2.81 -13.23
CA SER A 358 5.91 2.02 -11.99
C SER A 358 4.51 2.08 -11.37
N TYR A 359 4.24 1.15 -10.46
CA TYR A 359 3.01 1.19 -9.65
C TYR A 359 2.92 2.47 -8.81
N ALA A 360 4.07 3.00 -8.34
CA ALA A 360 4.16 4.25 -7.59
C ALA A 360 3.63 5.45 -8.38
N GLU A 361 3.94 5.56 -9.69
CA GLU A 361 3.37 6.60 -10.55
C GLU A 361 1.85 6.45 -10.68
N SER A 362 1.37 5.23 -10.94
CA SER A 362 -0.06 4.95 -11.05
C SER A 362 -0.82 5.30 -9.77
N TYR A 363 -0.27 4.93 -8.62
CA TYR A 363 -0.82 5.24 -7.30
C TYR A 363 -0.85 6.75 -7.04
N ALA A 364 0.27 7.46 -7.34
CA ALA A 364 0.37 8.91 -7.19
C ALA A 364 -0.69 9.63 -8.02
N ASN A 365 -0.85 9.24 -9.30
CA ASN A 365 -1.84 9.82 -10.20
C ASN A 365 -3.29 9.57 -9.73
N THR A 366 -3.59 8.36 -9.26
CA THR A 366 -4.91 7.98 -8.76
C THR A 366 -5.30 8.77 -7.51
N ASN A 367 -4.32 9.00 -6.61
CA ASN A 367 -4.55 9.69 -5.32
C ASN A 367 -4.23 11.20 -5.37
N VAL A 368 -3.91 11.75 -6.56
CA VAL A 368 -3.58 13.17 -6.77
C VAL A 368 -2.41 13.63 -5.89
N ILE A 369 -1.40 12.76 -5.74
CA ILE A 369 -0.16 13.06 -5.03
C ILE A 369 0.90 13.48 -6.06
N PRO A 370 1.68 14.55 -5.83
CA PRO A 370 2.79 14.92 -6.71
C PRO A 370 3.76 13.75 -6.94
N PHE A 371 4.12 13.51 -8.20
CA PHE A 371 5.06 12.48 -8.60
C PHE A 371 6.29 13.07 -9.29
N VAL A 372 7.47 12.56 -8.96
CA VAL A 372 8.74 12.95 -9.56
C VAL A 372 9.48 11.70 -10.05
N ASP A 373 9.83 11.71 -11.34
CA ASP A 373 10.67 10.66 -11.91
C ASP A 373 12.11 10.77 -11.40
N ILE A 374 12.59 9.74 -10.70
CA ILE A 374 13.96 9.70 -10.14
C ILE A 374 15.04 9.64 -11.22
N ASN A 375 14.71 9.19 -12.44
CA ASN A 375 15.64 9.14 -13.57
C ASN A 375 15.66 10.44 -14.38
N LYS A 376 14.77 11.39 -14.05
CA LYS A 376 14.72 12.67 -14.75
C LYS A 376 15.98 13.46 -14.42
N LYS A 377 16.88 13.57 -15.39
CA LYS A 377 18.08 14.40 -15.25
C LYS A 377 17.72 15.89 -15.31
N ILE A 378 18.28 16.65 -14.38
CA ILE A 378 18.20 18.11 -14.40
C ILE A 378 19.24 18.61 -15.38
N THR A 379 18.85 19.45 -16.33
CA THR A 379 19.78 19.99 -17.33
C THR A 379 20.31 21.36 -16.99
N THR A 380 19.66 22.10 -16.08
CA THR A 380 20.07 23.45 -15.69
C THR A 380 19.83 23.63 -14.20
N LEU A 381 20.87 24.06 -13.50
CA LEU A 381 20.82 24.49 -12.11
C LEU A 381 21.06 26.01 -12.05
N THR A 382 20.25 26.76 -11.31
CA THR A 382 20.39 28.21 -11.17
C THR A 382 20.47 28.60 -9.69
N SER A 383 21.48 29.39 -9.35
CA SER A 383 21.65 29.93 -8.00
C SER A 383 20.84 31.22 -7.79
N LYS A 384 20.38 31.43 -6.56
CA LYS A 384 19.80 32.72 -6.15
C LYS A 384 20.86 33.85 -6.04
N VAL A 385 22.15 33.50 -5.98
CA VAL A 385 23.25 34.45 -5.92
C VAL A 385 23.59 34.88 -7.34
N ASP A 386 23.27 36.11 -7.67
CA ASP A 386 23.50 36.79 -8.95
C ASP A 386 23.04 35.98 -10.20
N ASN A 387 22.07 35.07 -10.05
CA ASN A 387 21.50 34.21 -11.09
C ASN A 387 22.53 33.41 -11.90
N ILE A 388 23.61 32.99 -11.27
CA ILE A 388 24.59 32.12 -11.88
C ILE A 388 23.94 30.79 -12.20
N SER A 389 24.14 30.28 -13.41
CA SER A 389 23.60 28.99 -13.83
C SER A 389 24.69 28.04 -14.33
N VAL A 390 24.39 26.74 -14.21
CA VAL A 390 25.22 25.66 -14.70
C VAL A 390 24.36 24.71 -15.54
N ASN A 391 24.76 24.48 -16.79
CA ASN A 391 24.10 23.58 -17.71
C ASN A 391 24.91 22.30 -17.85
N GLY A 392 24.27 21.15 -17.71
CA GLY A 392 24.90 19.84 -17.75
C GLY A 392 23.87 18.75 -17.52
N THR A 393 24.32 17.59 -17.08
CA THR A 393 23.43 16.49 -16.70
C THR A 393 23.63 16.19 -15.22
N PHE A 394 22.64 16.49 -14.40
CA PHE A 394 22.69 16.34 -12.96
C PHE A 394 21.61 15.37 -12.48
N ASP A 395 21.95 14.63 -11.43
CA ASP A 395 20.97 13.78 -10.75
C ASP A 395 19.92 14.63 -10.01
N ASN A 396 18.76 14.05 -9.80
CA ASN A 396 17.71 14.70 -9.03
C ASN A 396 18.21 14.94 -7.58
N GLY A 397 17.90 16.13 -7.02
CA GLY A 397 18.38 16.50 -5.67
C GLY A 397 19.74 17.20 -5.63
N VAL A 398 20.47 17.29 -6.75
CA VAL A 398 21.71 18.08 -6.82
C VAL A 398 21.37 19.58 -6.78
N ILE A 399 22.08 20.32 -5.93
CA ILE A 399 21.87 21.76 -5.73
C ILE A 399 23.13 22.52 -6.12
N LEU A 400 22.98 23.63 -6.85
CA LEU A 400 24.04 24.59 -7.12
C LEU A 400 24.20 25.52 -5.91
N ASN A 401 25.34 25.42 -5.25
CA ASN A 401 25.73 26.34 -4.17
C ASN A 401 26.74 27.36 -4.69
N VAL A 402 26.43 28.64 -4.53
CA VAL A 402 27.27 29.77 -4.96
C VAL A 402 27.47 30.71 -3.79
N GLU A 403 28.76 31.04 -3.51
CA GLU A 403 29.13 31.99 -2.49
C GLU A 403 30.04 33.07 -3.13
N LYS A 404 29.87 34.33 -2.72
CA LYS A 404 30.75 35.41 -3.17
C LYS A 404 32.12 35.18 -2.60
N ALA A 405 33.16 35.25 -3.44
CA ALA A 405 34.57 35.13 -3.05
C ALA A 405 35.26 36.49 -3.22
N THR A 406 36.38 36.67 -2.52
CA THR A 406 37.25 37.84 -2.67
C THR A 406 38.50 37.41 -3.42
N VAL A 407 38.71 38.00 -4.59
CA VAL A 407 39.91 37.77 -5.42
C VAL A 407 40.48 39.14 -5.79
N GLU A 408 41.78 39.31 -5.67
CA GLU A 408 42.46 40.58 -5.97
C GLU A 408 42.28 41.00 -7.44
N ASN A 409 41.89 42.26 -7.67
CA ASN A 409 41.58 42.85 -8.98
C ASN A 409 40.38 42.25 -9.71
N ALA A 410 39.53 41.45 -9.04
CA ALA A 410 38.33 40.93 -9.64
C ALA A 410 37.16 41.93 -9.59
N VAL A 411 36.38 42.01 -10.67
CA VAL A 411 35.12 42.72 -10.72
C VAL A 411 34.06 41.95 -9.94
N LYS A 412 34.05 40.62 -10.13
CA LYS A 412 33.21 39.66 -9.40
C LYS A 412 34.01 38.36 -9.19
N ALA A 413 33.81 37.70 -8.10
CA ALA A 413 34.34 36.36 -7.87
C ALA A 413 33.36 35.50 -7.07
N TYR A 414 33.30 34.21 -7.39
CA TYR A 414 32.38 33.27 -6.80
C TYR A 414 33.05 31.92 -6.55
N ASN A 415 32.77 31.34 -5.40
CA ASN A 415 33.00 29.94 -5.14
C ASN A 415 31.72 29.18 -5.58
N ILE A 416 31.85 28.38 -6.62
CA ILE A 416 30.75 27.65 -7.25
C ILE A 416 30.96 26.17 -6.92
N THR A 417 29.97 25.53 -6.30
CA THR A 417 30.01 24.12 -5.92
C THR A 417 28.69 23.45 -6.16
N LEU A 418 28.69 22.13 -6.34
CA LEU A 418 27.49 21.30 -6.29
C LEU A 418 27.41 20.61 -4.95
N LYS A 419 26.19 20.40 -4.47
CA LYS A 419 25.90 19.60 -3.28
C LYS A 419 24.90 18.51 -3.61
N ASP A 420 25.14 17.31 -3.06
CA ASP A 420 24.18 16.21 -3.11
C ASP A 420 23.01 16.43 -2.11
N GLU A 421 22.06 15.54 -2.11
CA GLU A 421 20.91 15.55 -1.19
C GLU A 421 21.30 15.50 0.30
N ASN A 422 22.49 14.99 0.62
CA ASN A 422 23.03 14.91 1.97
C ASN A 422 23.85 16.16 2.37
N GLY A 423 23.98 17.12 1.44
CA GLY A 423 24.74 18.34 1.63
C GLY A 423 26.27 18.19 1.43
N ASN A 424 26.74 17.04 0.94
CA ASN A 424 28.14 16.83 0.61
C ASN A 424 28.51 17.57 -0.68
N THR A 425 29.71 18.14 -0.73
CA THR A 425 30.23 18.77 -1.94
C THR A 425 30.66 17.70 -2.94
N ILE A 426 30.13 17.82 -4.17
CA ILE A 426 30.41 16.92 -5.29
C ILE A 426 30.94 17.69 -6.48
N GLN A 427 31.60 17.01 -7.42
CA GLN A 427 32.03 17.56 -8.70
C GLN A 427 31.07 17.11 -9.82
N PRO A 428 30.98 17.86 -10.94
CA PRO A 428 30.17 17.44 -12.07
C PRO A 428 30.66 16.12 -12.67
N ASN A 429 29.73 15.30 -13.13
CA ASN A 429 30.05 14.08 -13.87
C ASN A 429 30.13 14.41 -15.37
N GLY A 430 31.29 14.90 -15.79
CA GLY A 430 31.55 15.34 -17.17
C GLY A 430 31.55 16.85 -17.36
N THR A 431 31.69 17.28 -18.62
CA THR A 431 31.78 18.69 -18.98
C THR A 431 30.44 19.41 -18.81
N ILE A 432 30.47 20.54 -18.16
CA ILE A 432 29.34 21.43 -17.92
C ILE A 432 29.62 22.83 -18.48
N THR A 433 28.59 23.62 -18.73
CA THR A 433 28.69 25.03 -19.09
C THR A 433 28.27 25.89 -17.90
N VAL A 434 29.16 26.77 -17.47
CA VAL A 434 28.88 27.77 -16.42
C VAL A 434 28.55 29.09 -17.09
N SER A 435 27.48 29.76 -16.62
CA SER A 435 27.03 31.06 -17.10
C SER A 435 26.99 32.04 -15.93
N ILE A 436 27.80 33.11 -16.01
CA ILE A 436 27.94 34.14 -14.97
C ILE A 436 27.43 35.47 -15.52
N PRO A 437 26.31 36.01 -14.99
CA PRO A 437 25.80 37.31 -15.41
C PRO A 437 26.73 38.47 -15.06
N SER A 438 26.94 39.37 -16.01
CA SER A 438 27.73 40.58 -15.82
C SER A 438 27.26 41.73 -16.74
N ASP A 439 27.20 42.93 -16.21
CA ASP A 439 26.98 44.17 -16.93
C ASP A 439 28.23 44.73 -17.65
N LYS A 440 29.41 44.11 -17.39
CA LYS A 440 30.68 44.51 -17.99
C LYS A 440 31.11 43.47 -19.03
N ALA A 441 31.21 43.93 -20.28
CA ALA A 441 31.62 43.09 -21.42
C ALA A 441 33.14 42.85 -21.57
N ASN A 442 33.98 43.67 -20.92
CA ASN A 442 35.44 43.64 -21.06
C ASN A 442 36.09 42.94 -19.87
N CYS A 443 35.70 41.70 -19.58
CA CYS A 443 36.33 40.89 -18.56
C CYS A 443 36.77 39.55 -19.14
N LYS A 444 37.76 38.94 -18.53
CA LYS A 444 38.10 37.51 -18.69
C LYS A 444 37.70 36.76 -17.44
N VAL A 445 37.29 35.51 -17.61
CA VAL A 445 36.97 34.61 -16.50
C VAL A 445 38.18 33.71 -16.21
N TYR A 446 38.61 33.72 -14.96
CA TYR A 446 39.72 32.89 -14.51
C TYR A 446 39.26 31.92 -13.44
N LEU A 447 39.68 30.66 -13.56
CA LEU A 447 39.72 29.71 -12.46
C LEU A 447 40.85 30.08 -11.51
N ILE A 448 40.57 30.20 -10.23
CA ILE A 448 41.56 30.49 -9.19
C ILE A 448 41.92 29.18 -8.48
N LYS A 449 43.14 28.72 -8.63
CA LYS A 449 43.65 27.53 -7.94
C LYS A 449 43.99 27.85 -6.48
N GLU A 450 44.16 26.81 -5.66
CA GLU A 450 44.51 26.93 -4.23
C GLU A 450 45.82 27.67 -4.00
N ASP A 451 46.76 27.58 -4.93
CA ASP A 451 48.04 28.31 -4.90
C ASP A 451 47.95 29.76 -5.39
N GLY A 452 46.74 30.23 -5.71
CA GLY A 452 46.47 31.56 -6.25
C GLY A 452 46.71 31.71 -7.77
N THR A 453 47.14 30.65 -8.46
CA THR A 453 47.34 30.64 -9.92
C THR A 453 46.04 30.88 -10.63
N LYS A 454 46.06 31.77 -11.65
CA LYS A 454 44.91 32.10 -12.51
C LYS A 454 45.00 31.34 -13.83
N VAL A 455 43.92 30.58 -14.15
CA VAL A 455 43.79 29.87 -15.43
C VAL A 455 42.67 30.51 -16.22
N ASP A 456 42.94 31.04 -17.41
CA ASP A 456 41.94 31.62 -18.32
C ASP A 456 40.95 30.55 -18.77
N MET A 457 39.68 30.77 -18.56
CA MET A 457 38.60 29.82 -18.93
C MET A 457 38.15 29.99 -20.39
N ASN A 458 38.75 30.93 -21.16
CA ASN A 458 38.35 31.26 -22.52
C ASN A 458 36.84 31.52 -22.65
N ALA A 459 36.27 32.20 -21.68
CA ALA A 459 34.85 32.49 -21.60
C ALA A 459 34.39 33.42 -22.74
N THR A 460 33.25 33.16 -23.30
CA THR A 460 32.59 34.03 -24.27
C THR A 460 31.55 34.92 -23.59
N TYR A 461 31.45 36.18 -24.01
CA TYR A 461 30.44 37.10 -23.48
C TYR A 461 29.26 37.18 -24.46
N ASN A 462 28.10 36.68 -24.01
CA ASN A 462 26.88 36.66 -24.82
C ASN A 462 25.69 37.14 -23.97
N ASN A 463 24.90 38.09 -24.51
CA ASN A 463 23.63 38.53 -23.88
C ASN A 463 23.72 38.86 -22.39
N GLY A 464 24.81 39.48 -21.95
CA GLY A 464 24.97 39.84 -20.53
C GLY A 464 25.53 38.73 -19.65
N ASN A 465 26.03 37.62 -20.22
CA ASN A 465 26.60 36.51 -19.48
C ASN A 465 27.97 36.14 -20.03
N TYR A 466 28.88 35.76 -19.12
CA TYR A 466 30.11 35.05 -19.46
C TYR A 466 29.85 33.54 -19.39
N GLU A 467 30.09 32.85 -20.52
CA GLU A 467 29.87 31.41 -20.62
C GLU A 467 31.20 30.70 -20.92
N PHE A 468 31.45 29.63 -20.17
CA PHE A 468 32.61 28.77 -20.37
C PHE A 468 32.30 27.33 -19.99
N THR A 469 33.10 26.39 -20.50
CA THR A 469 32.97 24.97 -20.17
C THR A 469 34.03 24.54 -19.19
N THR A 470 33.64 23.62 -18.29
CA THR A 470 34.55 23.03 -17.28
C THR A 470 34.03 21.65 -16.86
N ASP A 471 34.91 20.82 -16.34
CA ASP A 471 34.61 19.56 -15.65
C ASP A 471 34.82 19.64 -14.13
N HIS A 472 35.20 20.83 -13.66
CA HIS A 472 35.52 21.08 -12.26
C HIS A 472 34.91 22.40 -11.79
N LEU A 473 34.27 22.39 -10.64
CA LEU A 473 33.72 23.58 -10.00
C LEU A 473 34.60 24.02 -8.82
N SER A 474 34.87 25.31 -8.73
CA SER A 474 35.76 25.93 -7.77
C SER A 474 35.52 27.44 -7.70
N ILE A 475 36.57 28.24 -7.42
CA ILE A 475 36.51 29.70 -7.41
C ILE A 475 36.77 30.24 -8.81
N TYR A 476 35.82 31.04 -9.32
CA TYR A 476 35.94 31.75 -10.60
C TYR A 476 35.87 33.25 -10.38
N ALA A 477 36.75 33.97 -11.07
CA ALA A 477 36.83 35.43 -10.97
C ALA A 477 36.75 36.10 -12.33
N LEU A 478 35.89 37.13 -12.45
CA LEU A 478 35.81 38.02 -13.58
C LEU A 478 36.81 39.16 -13.34
N ILE A 479 37.83 39.29 -14.17
CA ILE A 479 38.87 40.32 -14.09
C ILE A 479 38.81 41.15 -15.35
N ALA A 480 38.81 42.50 -15.20
CA ALA A 480 38.79 43.41 -16.35
C ALA A 480 39.99 43.20 -17.26
N ASP A 481 39.75 43.04 -18.55
CA ASP A 481 40.84 42.95 -19.54
C ASP A 481 41.41 44.36 -19.80
N THR A 482 42.59 44.63 -19.29
CA THR A 482 43.27 45.92 -19.44
C THR A 482 44.10 46.00 -20.75
N SER A 483 43.96 45.03 -21.65
CA SER A 483 44.76 44.90 -22.85
C SER A 483 44.14 45.57 -24.11
N GLU A 484 43.18 46.48 -24.02
CA GLU A 484 42.76 47.30 -25.16
C GLU A 484 43.82 48.38 -25.53
N PRO A 485 44.17 48.51 -26.83
CA PRO A 485 45.06 49.57 -27.28
C PRO A 485 44.35 50.92 -27.16
N SER A 486 45.04 51.87 -26.51
CA SER A 486 44.64 53.28 -26.47
C SER A 486 44.52 53.87 -27.89
N ASN A 487 43.34 54.08 -28.38
CA ASN A 487 43.10 54.94 -29.53
C ASN A 487 43.06 56.40 -29.04
N GLU A 488 44.21 57.03 -28.98
CA GLU A 488 44.27 58.47 -29.01
C GLU A 488 44.01 58.98 -30.41
N PRO A 489 43.15 60.02 -30.64
CA PRO A 489 42.96 60.62 -31.92
C PRO A 489 44.12 61.56 -32.28
N SER A 490 44.95 61.19 -33.24
CA SER A 490 45.87 62.14 -33.86
C SER A 490 45.14 63.14 -34.77
N ASN A 491 45.11 64.38 -34.37
CA ASN A 491 44.75 65.56 -35.16
C ASN A 491 45.75 65.81 -36.27
N GLY A 492 45.27 65.95 -37.51
CA GLY A 492 46.04 66.55 -38.61
C GLY A 492 45.21 66.67 -39.89
N PRO A 493 45.26 67.85 -40.57
CA PRO A 493 44.12 68.31 -41.37
C PRO A 493 44.30 68.18 -42.87
N SER A 494 43.18 68.35 -43.59
CA SER A 494 43.11 69.03 -44.89
C SER A 494 42.86 68.21 -46.13
N ASN A 495 41.84 68.70 -46.80
CA ASN A 495 41.53 68.88 -48.22
C ASN A 495 40.79 67.72 -48.94
N GLY A 496 39.56 68.13 -49.28
CA GLY A 496 38.68 67.57 -50.23
C GLY A 496 39.16 67.81 -51.71
N PRO A 497 38.33 67.71 -52.71
CA PRO A 497 36.92 67.43 -52.79
C PRO A 497 36.48 66.49 -53.94
N SER A 498 35.20 66.39 -54.09
CA SER A 498 34.41 66.12 -55.31
C SER A 498 34.13 64.69 -55.75
N ASN A 499 32.95 64.52 -55.89
CA ASN A 499 32.02 64.31 -57.00
C ASN A 499 31.51 62.86 -57.18
N GLU A 500 30.25 62.86 -57.06
CA GLU A 500 29.17 62.55 -57.97
C GLU A 500 28.76 61.11 -58.19
N GLN A 501 27.50 60.99 -57.88
CA GLN A 501 26.42 60.43 -58.69
C GLN A 501 26.46 58.92 -58.93
N SER A 502 25.42 58.20 -58.91
CA SER A 502 24.02 58.39 -59.18
C SER A 502 23.25 57.09 -59.02
N SER A 503 22.05 57.27 -58.54
CA SER A 503 20.84 56.62 -59.06
C SER A 503 20.77 55.07 -59.08
N THR A 504 19.71 54.42 -58.85
CA THR A 504 18.23 54.63 -58.95
C THR A 504 17.50 53.44 -58.38
N ILE A 505 16.43 53.72 -57.71
CA ILE A 505 15.05 53.30 -57.99
C ILE A 505 14.81 51.77 -58.12
N SER A 506 13.88 51.15 -57.46
CA SER A 506 12.44 51.28 -57.30
C SER A 506 11.92 50.17 -56.41
N ASP A 507 11.07 50.50 -55.52
CA ASP A 507 9.61 50.50 -55.60
C ASP A 507 8.98 49.12 -55.52
N SER A 508 8.15 48.84 -54.73
CA SER A 508 6.76 49.07 -54.41
C SER A 508 6.24 47.84 -53.63
N SER A 509 5.30 47.82 -52.84
CA SER A 509 4.12 48.57 -52.50
C SER A 509 3.34 47.87 -51.40
N LYS A 510 2.82 48.66 -50.49
CA LYS A 510 1.42 48.71 -50.04
C LYS A 510 0.74 47.39 -49.63
N SER A 511 -0.07 47.37 -48.60
CA SER A 511 -1.02 48.34 -48.03
C SER A 511 -1.64 47.77 -46.76
N ASN A 512 -1.87 48.64 -45.80
CA ASN A 512 -3.14 49.05 -45.17
C ASN A 512 -4.04 47.91 -44.60
N SER A 513 -4.70 48.10 -43.51
CA SER A 513 -5.30 49.25 -42.82
C SER A 513 -5.88 48.84 -41.49
N ASP A 514 -5.75 49.67 -40.47
CA ASP A 514 -6.80 50.34 -39.72
C ASP A 514 -7.83 49.45 -39.03
N THR A 515 -8.29 49.71 -37.85
CA THR A 515 -8.59 50.96 -37.08
C THR A 515 -9.02 50.64 -35.67
N ASN A 516 -8.60 51.49 -34.74
CA ASN A 516 -9.42 52.16 -33.70
C ASN A 516 -10.37 51.35 -32.79
N ASN A 517 -10.58 51.64 -31.56
CA ASN A 517 -10.48 52.87 -30.77
C ASN A 517 -11.02 52.59 -29.35
N THR A 518 -10.44 53.26 -28.37
CA THR A 518 -11.05 53.94 -27.21
C THR A 518 -12.00 53.13 -26.31
N ASP A 519 -12.12 53.30 -25.02
CA ASP A 519 -11.77 54.36 -24.07
C ASP A 519 -12.08 53.90 -22.65
N SER A 520 -11.27 54.40 -21.76
CA SER A 520 -11.51 54.87 -20.38
C SER A 520 -12.71 54.39 -19.54
N ASN A 521 -12.51 54.03 -18.31
CA ASN A 521 -12.68 54.83 -17.08
C ASN A 521 -12.84 53.98 -15.81
N LYS A 522 -11.93 54.06 -14.90
CA LYS A 522 -11.93 54.78 -13.61
C LYS A 522 -12.95 54.34 -12.53
N THR A 523 -12.33 54.00 -11.39
CA THR A 523 -12.77 54.17 -9.97
C THR A 523 -13.76 53.14 -9.42
N THR A 524 -13.56 52.56 -8.28
CA THR A 524 -13.19 52.99 -6.94
C THR A 524 -13.11 51.80 -6.00
N SER A 525 -12.28 51.94 -4.99
CA SER A 525 -12.12 51.16 -3.78
C SER A 525 -13.40 50.59 -3.16
N GLU A 526 -13.35 49.38 -2.66
CA GLU A 526 -13.82 49.08 -1.31
C GLU A 526 -13.21 47.79 -0.74
N THR A 527 -12.77 47.93 0.48
CA THR A 527 -12.20 46.94 1.38
C THR A 527 -13.24 45.91 1.76
N GLY A 528 -12.89 44.61 1.62
CA GLY A 528 -13.66 43.52 2.19
C GLY A 528 -12.72 42.40 2.61
N LYS A 529 -12.36 42.38 3.88
CA LYS A 529 -11.79 41.20 4.56
C LYS A 529 -12.81 40.06 4.51
N ASN A 530 -12.46 38.96 3.93
CA ASN A 530 -13.05 37.66 4.32
C ASN A 530 -11.93 36.65 4.40
N GLY A 531 -11.64 36.29 5.64
CA GLY A 531 -10.78 35.14 5.98
C GLY A 531 -11.43 33.87 5.51
N VAL A 532 -10.65 33.06 4.84
CA VAL A 532 -11.02 31.66 4.58
C VAL A 532 -10.77 30.92 5.89
N GLU A 533 -11.85 30.54 6.57
CA GLU A 533 -11.81 29.58 7.67
C GLU A 533 -11.25 28.26 7.17
N THR A 534 -10.15 27.85 7.78
CA THR A 534 -9.60 26.51 7.67
C THR A 534 -10.61 25.55 8.25
N GLY A 535 -11.19 24.72 7.39
CA GLY A 535 -12.13 23.66 7.76
C GLY A 535 -11.56 22.72 8.80
N ASP A 536 -12.33 22.55 9.82
CA ASP A 536 -12.16 21.84 11.06
C ASP A 536 -11.73 20.38 10.81
N SER A 537 -10.53 19.99 11.30
CA SER A 537 -10.00 18.64 11.29
C SER A 537 -10.85 17.63 12.10
N ASN A 538 -11.78 18.12 12.93
CA ASN A 538 -12.70 17.30 13.71
C ASN A 538 -13.81 16.64 12.87
N ASN A 539 -14.12 17.16 11.68
CA ASN A 539 -15.11 16.55 10.78
C ASN A 539 -14.58 15.31 10.03
N LEU A 540 -13.26 15.19 9.84
CA LEU A 540 -12.66 14.00 9.22
C LEU A 540 -12.63 12.80 10.20
N PHE A 541 -12.43 13.07 11.48
CA PHE A 541 -12.46 12.04 12.54
C PHE A 541 -13.88 11.48 12.75
N ALA A 542 -14.89 12.35 12.67
CA ALA A 542 -16.30 11.94 12.73
C ALA A 542 -16.71 11.12 11.50
N MET A 543 -16.18 11.43 10.31
CA MET A 543 -16.44 10.62 9.11
C MET A 543 -15.73 9.26 9.14
N ALA A 544 -14.50 9.17 9.66
CA ALA A 544 -13.79 7.89 9.83
C ALA A 544 -14.45 7.00 10.88
N ALA A 545 -14.90 7.58 12.01
CA ALA A 545 -15.65 6.85 13.05
C ALA A 545 -17.05 6.42 12.58
N MET A 546 -17.71 7.19 11.70
CA MET A 546 -18.97 6.77 11.08
C MET A 546 -18.77 5.69 10.01
N LEU A 547 -17.61 5.66 9.33
CA LEU A 547 -17.30 4.62 8.33
C LEU A 547 -17.02 3.27 9.01
N THR A 548 -16.27 3.24 10.10
CA THR A 548 -16.03 2.01 10.88
C THR A 548 -17.32 1.50 11.53
N GLY A 549 -18.17 2.40 12.06
CA GLY A 549 -19.50 2.05 12.55
C GLY A 549 -20.46 1.56 11.47
N ALA A 550 -20.34 2.05 10.21
CA ALA A 550 -21.16 1.60 9.09
C ALA A 550 -20.73 0.21 8.58
N ILE A 551 -19.44 -0.10 8.58
CA ILE A 551 -18.93 -1.42 8.19
C ILE A 551 -19.39 -2.48 9.19
N THR A 552 -19.33 -2.20 10.50
CA THR A 552 -19.84 -3.10 11.56
C THR A 552 -21.36 -3.25 11.49
N ALA A 553 -22.10 -2.17 11.16
CA ALA A 553 -23.56 -2.21 10.99
C ALA A 553 -23.99 -2.95 9.71
N ILE A 554 -23.23 -2.82 8.61
CA ILE A 554 -23.52 -3.51 7.35
C ILE A 554 -23.23 -5.01 7.49
N SER A 555 -22.14 -5.40 8.15
CA SER A 555 -21.86 -6.79 8.49
C SER A 555 -23.00 -7.38 9.34
N THR A 556 -23.47 -6.64 10.36
CA THR A 556 -24.58 -7.08 11.22
C THR A 556 -25.92 -7.14 10.48
N ILE A 557 -26.16 -6.29 9.46
CA ILE A 557 -27.38 -6.29 8.64
C ILE A 557 -27.36 -7.43 7.61
N ILE A 558 -26.21 -7.72 7.02
CA ILE A 558 -26.06 -8.84 6.07
C ILE A 558 -26.25 -10.16 6.82
N PHE A 559 -25.70 -10.31 8.03
CA PHE A 559 -25.93 -11.48 8.88
C PHE A 559 -27.39 -11.60 9.36
N LYS A 560 -28.09 -10.49 9.67
CA LYS A 560 -29.52 -10.56 10.03
C LYS A 560 -30.46 -10.88 8.85
N LYS A 561 -30.09 -10.51 7.62
CA LYS A 561 -30.91 -10.78 6.42
C LYS A 561 -30.76 -12.21 5.90
N LYS A 562 -29.71 -12.95 6.30
CA LYS A 562 -29.59 -14.39 6.05
C LYS A 562 -30.25 -15.27 7.14
N ARG A 563 -30.79 -14.68 8.21
CA ARG A 563 -31.49 -15.38 9.32
C ARG A 563 -33.01 -15.19 9.31
N THR A 564 -33.59 -14.52 8.33
CA THR A 564 -35.04 -14.48 8.03
C THR A 564 -35.31 -15.09 6.68
#